data_34e7964ed3da868233fea1fc7edf7547
#
_entry.id   34e7964ed3da868233fea1fc7edf7547
#
_cell.length_a   1.000
_cell.length_b   1.000
_cell.length_c   1.000
_cell.angle_alpha   90.00
_cell.angle_beta   90.00
_cell.angle_gamma   90.00
#
_symmetry.space_group_name_H-M   'P 1'
#
loop_
_entity.id
_entity.type
_entity.pdbx_description
1 polymer ?
#
loop_
_entity_poly.entity_id
_entity_poly.type
_entity_poly.pdbx_seq_one_letter_code
_entity_poly.pdbx_strand_id
1 'polypeptide(L)'
;AELRNQQKLIEQNEQLKARITPHFFFNLLNTMQYLIETDAYEAERMICHISNLYRVSFDETREIALLDEMELCESYLSIEKYRFDKKLKVTWHLPDEDLLYDMVITSLSLQIVIEKLIVLIVENSTDPIHIIISIDWQNDVAKIDIEIELPATTYQLICQDIRQKLQFNSQVAILRQYFGHEASIHFELSGHLLVTQIRYPLKDVAAF
;
A
#
# COMPACT_ATOMS: atom_id res chain seq x y z
N ALA A 1 32.33 1.43 -15.40
CA ALA A 1 31.66 0.22 -14.86
C ALA A 1 31.42 0.34 -13.35
N GLU A 2 32.45 0.71 -12.59
CA GLU A 2 32.45 0.77 -11.12
C GLU A 2 31.50 1.86 -10.55
N LEU A 3 31.51 3.05 -11.13
CA LEU A 3 30.57 4.14 -10.76
C LEU A 3 29.10 3.79 -11.00
N ARG A 4 28.79 3.06 -12.09
CA ARG A 4 27.43 2.55 -12.35
C ARG A 4 27.01 1.47 -11.35
N ASN A 5 27.94 0.62 -10.91
CA ASN A 5 27.67 -0.38 -9.89
C ASN A 5 27.46 0.25 -8.50
N GLN A 6 28.24 1.28 -8.16
CA GLN A 6 28.05 2.04 -6.92
C GLN A 6 26.73 2.80 -6.92
N GLN A 7 26.36 3.44 -8.03
CA GLN A 7 25.04 4.09 -8.15
C GLN A 7 23.89 3.10 -8.03
N LYS A 8 23.95 1.94 -8.69
CA LYS A 8 22.95 0.89 -8.53
C LYS A 8 22.85 0.36 -7.08
N LEU A 9 23.98 0.19 -6.41
CA LEU A 9 24.01 -0.24 -5.00
C LEU A 9 23.40 0.83 -4.07
N ILE A 10 23.63 2.12 -4.34
CA ILE A 10 23.04 3.22 -3.57
C ILE A 10 21.53 3.28 -3.83
N GLU A 11 21.10 3.20 -5.08
CA GLU A 11 19.69 3.16 -5.47
C GLU A 11 18.97 1.94 -4.88
N GLN A 12 19.58 0.77 -4.90
CA GLN A 12 19.04 -0.44 -4.25
C GLN A 12 18.97 -0.30 -2.73
N ASN A 13 19.97 0.31 -2.10
CA ASN A 13 19.97 0.56 -0.65
C ASN A 13 18.94 1.63 -0.24
N GLU A 14 18.71 2.63 -1.07
CA GLU A 14 17.65 3.62 -0.85
C GLU A 14 16.26 3.02 -1.07
N GLN A 15 16.09 2.15 -2.06
CA GLN A 15 14.86 1.40 -2.28
C GLN A 15 14.56 0.43 -1.12
N LEU A 16 15.56 -0.25 -0.59
CA LEU A 16 15.42 -1.12 0.58
C LEU A 16 15.06 -0.34 1.85
N LYS A 17 15.66 0.83 2.05
CA LYS A 17 15.35 1.73 3.17
C LYS A 17 13.95 2.36 3.05
N ALA A 18 13.41 2.49 1.85
CA ALA A 18 12.09 3.07 1.62
C ALA A 18 10.93 2.07 1.84
N ARG A 19 11.22 0.76 1.89
CA ARG A 19 10.19 -0.30 1.99
C ARG A 19 9.59 -0.45 3.38
N ILE A 20 10.34 -0.11 4.42
CA ILE A 20 9.86 -0.12 5.81
C ILE A 20 10.36 1.16 6.46
N THR A 21 9.43 2.08 6.72
CA THR A 21 9.80 3.33 7.36
C THR A 21 10.20 3.09 8.81
N PRO A 22 11.24 3.78 9.33
CA PRO A 22 11.62 3.68 10.73
C PRO A 22 10.44 3.96 11.67
N HIS A 23 9.57 4.89 11.29
CA HIS A 23 8.37 5.24 12.03
C HIS A 23 7.39 4.06 12.14
N PHE A 24 7.12 3.35 11.04
CA PHE A 24 6.31 2.14 11.06
C PHE A 24 6.91 1.07 11.97
N PHE A 25 8.23 0.85 11.87
CA PHE A 25 8.93 -0.13 12.70
C PHE A 25 8.81 0.17 14.21
N PHE A 26 9.02 1.42 14.63
CA PHE A 26 8.86 1.80 16.03
C PHE A 26 7.42 1.65 16.53
N ASN A 27 6.43 2.03 15.72
CA ASN A 27 5.03 1.85 16.05
C ASN A 27 4.66 0.37 16.22
N LEU A 28 5.19 -0.47 15.35
CA LEU A 28 5.04 -1.92 15.39
C LEU A 28 5.59 -2.52 16.68
N LEU A 29 6.82 -2.13 17.08
CA LEU A 29 7.41 -2.60 18.34
C LEU A 29 6.62 -2.17 19.58
N ASN A 30 6.11 -0.94 19.60
CA ASN A 30 5.28 -0.44 20.70
C ASN A 30 3.96 -1.21 20.79
N THR A 31 3.30 -1.46 19.65
CA THR A 31 2.07 -2.24 19.61
C THR A 31 2.32 -3.68 20.06
N MET A 32 3.42 -4.29 19.61
CA MET A 32 3.83 -5.63 20.03
C MET A 32 4.04 -5.72 21.53
N GLN A 33 4.77 -4.77 22.12
CA GLN A 33 5.00 -4.72 23.57
C GLN A 33 3.68 -4.70 24.33
N TYR A 34 2.73 -3.87 23.90
CA TYR A 34 1.40 -3.81 24.51
C TYR A 34 0.64 -5.14 24.39
N LEU A 35 0.64 -5.78 23.23
CA LEU A 35 -0.05 -7.04 22.99
C LEU A 35 0.55 -8.20 23.78
N ILE A 36 1.87 -8.27 23.95
CA ILE A 36 2.53 -9.30 24.76
C ILE A 36 2.01 -9.27 26.21
N GLU A 37 1.71 -8.10 26.75
CA GLU A 37 1.22 -7.92 28.10
C GLU A 37 -0.31 -8.15 28.24
N THR A 38 -1.08 -7.90 27.18
CA THR A 38 -2.54 -7.85 27.22
C THR A 38 -3.23 -9.01 26.52
N ASP A 39 -2.68 -9.49 25.40
CA ASP A 39 -3.25 -10.57 24.58
C ASP A 39 -2.14 -11.30 23.80
N ALA A 40 -1.60 -12.36 24.43
CA ALA A 40 -0.51 -13.14 23.85
C ALA A 40 -0.88 -13.82 22.52
N TYR A 41 -2.16 -14.16 22.31
CA TYR A 41 -2.63 -14.76 21.06
C TYR A 41 -2.59 -13.74 19.91
N GLU A 42 -3.05 -12.53 20.15
CA GLU A 42 -2.98 -11.46 19.15
C GLU A 42 -1.54 -11.01 18.91
N ALA A 43 -0.66 -11.07 19.94
CA ALA A 43 0.78 -10.84 19.75
C ALA A 43 1.40 -11.87 18.79
N GLU A 44 1.05 -13.15 18.92
CA GLU A 44 1.50 -14.22 18.01
C GLU A 44 1.02 -13.99 16.58
N ARG A 45 -0.26 -13.63 16.39
CA ARG A 45 -0.80 -13.28 15.07
C ARG A 45 -0.09 -12.09 14.43
N MET A 46 0.21 -11.07 15.23
CA MET A 46 0.95 -9.90 14.78
C MET A 46 2.35 -10.28 14.29
N ILE A 47 3.04 -11.20 14.98
CA ILE A 47 4.35 -11.71 14.52
C ILE A 47 4.24 -12.36 13.14
N CYS A 48 3.18 -13.13 12.89
CA CYS A 48 2.94 -13.74 11.57
C CYS A 48 2.76 -12.67 10.48
N HIS A 49 1.96 -11.63 10.74
CA HIS A 49 1.77 -10.52 9.80
C HIS A 49 3.07 -9.77 9.50
N ILE A 50 3.85 -9.50 10.55
CA ILE A 50 5.19 -8.90 10.42
C ILE A 50 6.09 -9.75 9.53
N SER A 51 6.17 -11.06 9.81
CA SER A 51 7.01 -12.00 9.07
C SER A 51 6.66 -12.04 7.59
N ASN A 52 5.36 -11.99 7.24
CA ASN A 52 4.90 -11.94 5.86
C ASN A 52 5.35 -10.65 5.14
N LEU A 53 5.15 -9.48 5.77
CA LEU A 53 5.56 -8.20 5.21
C LEU A 53 7.09 -8.13 5.01
N TYR A 54 7.86 -8.54 6.01
CA TYR A 54 9.31 -8.47 5.95
C TYR A 54 9.89 -9.40 4.90
N ARG A 55 9.37 -10.62 4.78
CA ARG A 55 9.84 -11.59 3.78
C ARG A 55 9.80 -11.00 2.37
N VAL A 56 8.69 -10.35 1.99
CA VAL A 56 8.55 -9.74 0.66
C VAL A 56 9.34 -8.44 0.54
N SER A 57 9.50 -7.69 1.62
CA SER A 57 10.25 -6.42 1.62
C SER A 57 11.74 -6.58 1.37
N PHE A 58 12.32 -7.75 1.69
CA PHE A 58 13.74 -8.05 1.41
C PHE A 58 13.97 -8.67 0.04
N ASP A 59 12.92 -9.15 -0.62
CA ASP A 59 13.03 -9.68 -1.98
C ASP A 59 13.18 -8.54 -3.01
N GLU A 60 13.76 -8.84 -4.17
CA GLU A 60 13.75 -7.92 -5.30
C GLU A 60 12.31 -7.66 -5.76
N THR A 61 12.07 -6.45 -6.25
CA THR A 61 10.76 -6.12 -6.84
C THR A 61 10.51 -7.04 -8.03
N ARG A 62 9.39 -7.73 -8.00
CA ARG A 62 8.98 -8.69 -9.03
C ARG A 62 7.48 -8.61 -9.28
N GLU A 63 7.04 -9.21 -10.35
CA GLU A 63 5.62 -9.44 -10.56
C GLU A 63 5.14 -10.56 -9.63
N ILE A 64 4.01 -10.33 -8.99
CA ILE A 64 3.31 -11.29 -8.13
C ILE A 64 1.84 -11.30 -8.49
N ALA A 65 1.12 -12.35 -8.13
CA ALA A 65 -0.33 -12.36 -8.26
C ALA A 65 -0.93 -11.18 -7.45
N LEU A 66 -1.98 -10.57 -7.98
CA LEU A 66 -2.67 -9.49 -7.25
C LEU A 66 -3.22 -10.00 -5.92
N LEU A 67 -3.61 -11.26 -5.86
CA LEU A 67 -4.05 -11.91 -4.62
C LEU A 67 -2.96 -11.92 -3.55
N ASP A 68 -1.71 -12.22 -3.93
CA ASP A 68 -0.56 -12.20 -3.01
C ASP A 68 -0.29 -10.77 -2.49
N GLU A 69 -0.41 -9.76 -3.37
CA GLU A 69 -0.29 -8.35 -2.97
C GLU A 69 -1.41 -7.92 -2.01
N MET A 70 -2.63 -8.42 -2.22
CA MET A 70 -3.75 -8.17 -1.30
C MET A 70 -3.51 -8.79 0.07
N GLU A 71 -2.97 -10.02 0.15
CA GLU A 71 -2.59 -10.66 1.42
C GLU A 71 -1.54 -9.83 2.18
N LEU A 72 -0.59 -9.22 1.46
CA LEU A 72 0.37 -8.29 2.05
C LEU A 72 -0.30 -7.03 2.58
N CYS A 73 -1.24 -6.46 1.82
CA CYS A 73 -2.03 -5.32 2.26
C CYS A 73 -2.86 -5.65 3.50
N GLU A 74 -3.49 -6.82 3.55
CA GLU A 74 -4.26 -7.27 4.71
C GLU A 74 -3.38 -7.49 5.95
N SER A 75 -2.17 -8.03 5.77
CA SER A 75 -1.19 -8.17 6.83
C SER A 75 -0.78 -6.80 7.39
N TYR A 76 -0.50 -5.83 6.51
CA TYR A 76 -0.20 -4.45 6.89
C TYR A 76 -1.38 -3.80 7.62
N LEU A 77 -2.58 -3.88 7.06
CA LEU A 77 -3.80 -3.30 7.62
C LEU A 77 -4.17 -3.93 8.97
N SER A 78 -3.91 -5.20 9.16
CA SER A 78 -4.12 -5.88 10.45
C SER A 78 -3.21 -5.32 11.53
N ILE A 79 -1.94 -5.04 11.21
CA ILE A 79 -1.01 -4.36 12.13
C ILE A 79 -1.52 -2.96 12.47
N GLU A 80 -1.94 -2.19 11.46
CA GLU A 80 -2.43 -0.83 11.67
C GLU A 80 -3.74 -0.78 12.47
N LYS A 81 -4.62 -1.80 12.33
CA LYS A 81 -5.83 -1.92 13.14
C LYS A 81 -5.54 -2.05 14.63
N TYR A 82 -4.47 -2.73 15.05
CA TYR A 82 -4.08 -2.76 16.48
C TYR A 82 -3.70 -1.36 16.98
N ARG A 83 -3.10 -0.54 16.11
CA ARG A 83 -2.66 0.81 16.45
C ARG A 83 -3.82 1.82 16.49
N PHE A 84 -4.76 1.68 15.57
CA PHE A 84 -5.87 2.63 15.39
C PHE A 84 -7.22 2.14 15.90
N ASP A 85 -7.33 0.86 16.28
CA ASP A 85 -8.55 0.23 16.81
C ASP A 85 -9.79 0.56 15.96
N LYS A 86 -10.83 1.10 16.57
CA LYS A 86 -12.10 1.47 15.90
C LYS A 86 -11.97 2.65 14.93
N LYS A 87 -10.84 3.32 14.91
CA LYS A 87 -10.60 4.48 14.06
C LYS A 87 -10.37 4.13 12.59
N LEU A 88 -9.86 2.92 12.30
CA LEU A 88 -9.60 2.47 10.94
C LEU A 88 -10.55 1.34 10.54
N LYS A 89 -11.38 1.61 9.52
CA LYS A 89 -12.19 0.60 8.85
C LYS A 89 -11.76 0.48 7.40
N VAL A 90 -11.62 -0.75 6.91
CA VAL A 90 -11.30 -1.03 5.50
C VAL A 90 -12.33 -2.00 4.94
N THR A 91 -12.80 -1.71 3.73
CA THR A 91 -13.72 -2.56 2.96
C THR A 91 -13.13 -2.80 1.58
N TRP A 92 -13.13 -4.07 1.15
CA TRP A 92 -12.73 -4.48 -0.19
C TRP A 92 -13.96 -4.77 -1.04
N HIS A 93 -13.97 -4.21 -2.25
CA HIS A 93 -14.90 -4.58 -3.32
C HIS A 93 -14.10 -5.27 -4.41
N LEU A 94 -14.27 -6.57 -4.51
CA LEU A 94 -13.46 -7.44 -5.37
C LEU A 94 -14.29 -7.96 -6.53
N PRO A 95 -13.70 -8.18 -7.71
CA PRO A 95 -14.31 -8.94 -8.77
C PRO A 95 -14.40 -10.43 -8.39
N ASP A 96 -14.92 -11.26 -9.29
CA ASP A 96 -14.94 -12.71 -9.09
C ASP A 96 -13.53 -13.27 -8.85
N GLU A 97 -13.40 -14.20 -7.90
CA GLU A 97 -12.11 -14.75 -7.45
C GLU A 97 -11.26 -15.32 -8.60
N ASP A 98 -11.89 -16.01 -9.54
CA ASP A 98 -11.20 -16.63 -10.69
C ASP A 98 -10.40 -15.60 -11.52
N LEU A 99 -10.85 -14.35 -11.52
CA LEU A 99 -10.23 -13.28 -12.29
C LEU A 99 -9.06 -12.62 -11.54
N LEU A 100 -9.06 -12.66 -10.22
CA LEU A 100 -7.96 -12.14 -9.41
C LEU A 100 -6.70 -12.99 -9.52
N TYR A 101 -6.83 -14.30 -9.77
CA TYR A 101 -5.69 -15.20 -9.94
C TYR A 101 -4.86 -14.89 -11.20
N ASP A 102 -5.52 -14.40 -12.25
CA ASP A 102 -4.87 -14.08 -13.52
C ASP A 102 -4.27 -12.65 -13.53
N MET A 103 -4.61 -11.83 -12.54
CA MET A 103 -4.07 -10.47 -12.44
C MET A 103 -2.73 -10.47 -11.74
N VAL A 104 -1.75 -9.79 -12.32
CA VAL A 104 -0.42 -9.60 -11.73
C VAL A 104 -0.15 -8.13 -11.47
N ILE A 105 0.61 -7.84 -10.42
CA ILE A 105 1.07 -6.51 -10.06
C ILE A 105 2.53 -6.58 -9.61
N THR A 106 3.24 -5.46 -9.55
CA THR A 106 4.55 -5.42 -8.91
C THR A 106 4.42 -5.45 -7.39
N SER A 107 5.24 -6.28 -6.75
CA SER A 107 5.23 -6.47 -5.29
C SER A 107 5.33 -5.14 -4.53
N LEU A 108 4.54 -4.99 -3.47
CA LEU A 108 4.45 -3.82 -2.58
C LEU A 108 3.93 -2.54 -3.25
N SER A 109 3.39 -2.59 -4.47
CA SER A 109 2.90 -1.38 -5.15
C SER A 109 1.61 -0.87 -4.52
N LEU A 110 0.65 -1.74 -4.25
CA LEU A 110 -0.61 -1.39 -3.60
C LEU A 110 -0.39 -1.11 -2.10
N GLN A 111 0.40 -1.96 -1.44
CA GLN A 111 0.71 -1.82 -0.02
C GLN A 111 1.33 -0.46 0.30
N ILE A 112 2.33 0.01 -0.48
CA ILE A 112 2.98 1.31 -0.24
C ILE A 112 2.01 2.47 -0.48
N VAL A 113 1.08 2.35 -1.43
CA VAL A 113 0.05 3.38 -1.65
C VAL A 113 -0.87 3.46 -0.44
N ILE A 114 -1.34 2.33 0.08
CA ILE A 114 -2.17 2.26 1.29
C ILE A 114 -1.41 2.83 2.50
N GLU A 115 -0.13 2.47 2.69
CA GLU A 115 0.71 2.99 3.78
C GLU A 115 0.78 4.52 3.74
N LYS A 116 1.05 5.12 2.58
CA LYS A 116 1.12 6.57 2.44
C LYS A 116 -0.21 7.26 2.77
N LEU A 117 -1.34 6.66 2.39
CA LEU A 117 -2.67 7.17 2.71
C LEU A 117 -2.95 7.08 4.21
N ILE A 118 -2.60 5.98 4.86
CA ILE A 118 -2.76 5.80 6.31
C ILE A 118 -1.92 6.83 7.07
N VAL A 119 -0.65 6.96 6.75
CA VAL A 119 0.25 7.93 7.40
C VAL A 119 -0.24 9.36 7.22
N LEU A 120 -0.71 9.72 6.02
CA LEU A 120 -1.18 11.09 5.76
C LEU A 120 -2.53 11.37 6.39
N ILE A 121 -3.47 10.42 6.39
CA ILE A 121 -4.87 10.66 6.72
C ILE A 121 -5.21 10.14 8.11
N VAL A 122 -4.98 8.85 8.37
CA VAL A 122 -5.43 8.19 9.61
C VAL A 122 -4.64 8.69 10.81
N GLU A 123 -3.34 8.90 10.69
CA GLU A 123 -2.51 9.45 11.77
C GLU A 123 -2.90 10.89 12.11
N ASN A 124 -3.33 11.67 11.14
CA ASN A 124 -3.72 13.08 11.32
C ASN A 124 -5.21 13.27 11.62
N SER A 125 -6.01 12.20 11.62
CA SER A 125 -7.43 12.29 11.94
C SER A 125 -7.70 12.03 13.42
N THR A 126 -8.64 12.73 14.00
CA THR A 126 -9.25 12.41 15.31
C THR A 126 -10.50 11.56 15.17
N ASP A 127 -11.09 11.56 13.98
CA ASP A 127 -12.34 10.88 13.65
C ASP A 127 -12.07 9.52 12.98
N PRO A 128 -13.03 8.58 13.02
CA PRO A 128 -12.92 7.34 12.29
C PRO A 128 -12.78 7.56 10.79
N ILE A 129 -11.89 6.79 10.17
CA ILE A 129 -11.64 6.80 8.72
C ILE A 129 -12.08 5.46 8.13
N HIS A 130 -12.85 5.53 7.06
CA HIS A 130 -13.23 4.37 6.26
C HIS A 130 -12.53 4.43 4.92
N ILE A 131 -11.72 3.41 4.64
CA ILE A 131 -11.03 3.22 3.37
C ILE A 131 -11.80 2.16 2.58
N ILE A 132 -12.20 2.49 1.36
CA ILE A 132 -12.85 1.56 0.44
C ILE A 132 -11.87 1.29 -0.69
N ILE A 133 -11.54 0.02 -0.92
CA ILE A 133 -10.64 -0.41 -1.98
C ILE A 133 -11.45 -1.25 -2.96
N SER A 134 -11.54 -0.77 -4.19
CA SER A 134 -12.27 -1.44 -5.27
C SER A 134 -11.29 -1.87 -6.36
N ILE A 135 -11.37 -3.12 -6.76
CA ILE A 135 -10.56 -3.69 -7.83
C ILE A 135 -11.49 -4.05 -8.99
N ASP A 136 -11.15 -3.58 -10.17
CA ASP A 136 -11.89 -3.82 -11.41
C ASP A 136 -10.90 -3.87 -12.59
N TRP A 137 -11.36 -4.35 -13.73
CA TRP A 137 -10.61 -4.26 -14.98
C TRP A 137 -11.58 -3.96 -16.12
N GLN A 138 -11.12 -3.19 -17.07
CA GLN A 138 -11.86 -2.85 -18.26
C GLN A 138 -10.91 -2.69 -19.44
N ASN A 139 -11.23 -3.35 -20.58
CA ASN A 139 -10.42 -3.29 -21.79
C ASN A 139 -8.93 -3.63 -21.54
N ASP A 140 -8.66 -4.75 -20.87
CA ASP A 140 -7.32 -5.23 -20.51
C ASP A 140 -6.50 -4.25 -19.65
N VAL A 141 -7.16 -3.37 -18.93
CA VAL A 141 -6.54 -2.45 -17.96
C VAL A 141 -7.07 -2.77 -16.56
N ALA A 142 -6.16 -3.11 -15.67
CA ALA A 142 -6.46 -3.19 -14.24
C ALA A 142 -6.67 -1.80 -13.67
N LYS A 143 -7.66 -1.68 -12.80
CA LYS A 143 -8.02 -0.46 -12.11
C LYS A 143 -8.22 -0.76 -10.63
N ILE A 144 -7.46 -0.10 -9.78
CA ILE A 144 -7.62 -0.19 -8.33
C ILE A 144 -7.93 1.22 -7.83
N ASP A 145 -9.11 1.40 -7.28
CA ASP A 145 -9.55 2.66 -6.68
C ASP A 145 -9.50 2.53 -5.15
N ILE A 146 -8.90 3.52 -4.51
CA ILE A 146 -8.88 3.66 -3.05
C ILE A 146 -9.59 4.95 -2.71
N GLU A 147 -10.77 4.84 -2.08
CA GLU A 147 -11.64 5.95 -1.76
C GLU A 147 -11.66 6.20 -0.26
N ILE A 148 -11.52 7.46 0.14
CA ILE A 148 -11.55 7.90 1.54
C ILE A 148 -12.37 9.16 1.63
N GLU A 149 -13.46 9.12 2.38
CA GLU A 149 -14.19 10.32 2.78
C GLU A 149 -13.50 10.95 3.98
N LEU A 150 -13.01 12.17 3.79
CA LEU A 150 -12.25 12.90 4.81
C LEU A 150 -13.20 13.63 5.76
N PRO A 151 -13.10 13.41 7.09
CA PRO A 151 -13.76 14.27 8.06
C PRO A 151 -13.35 15.73 7.87
N ALA A 152 -14.24 16.66 8.17
CA ALA A 152 -14.00 18.10 7.95
C ALA A 152 -12.73 18.59 8.65
N THR A 153 -12.46 18.12 9.86
CA THR A 153 -11.25 18.41 10.63
C THR A 153 -9.99 17.96 9.93
N THR A 154 -9.98 16.71 9.45
CA THR A 154 -8.86 16.10 8.72
C THR A 154 -8.65 16.79 7.37
N TYR A 155 -9.73 17.08 6.64
CA TYR A 155 -9.67 17.82 5.38
C TYR A 155 -8.97 19.17 5.55
N GLN A 156 -9.34 19.96 6.57
CA GLN A 156 -8.70 21.26 6.83
C GLN A 156 -7.20 21.16 7.11
N LEU A 157 -6.76 20.07 7.75
CA LEU A 157 -5.34 19.86 8.09
C LEU A 157 -4.49 19.47 6.88
N ILE A 158 -5.06 18.72 5.91
CA ILE A 158 -4.26 18.12 4.85
C ILE A 158 -4.48 18.73 3.46
N CYS A 159 -5.61 19.41 3.21
CA CYS A 159 -6.00 19.86 1.87
C CYS A 159 -4.99 20.78 1.19
N GLN A 160 -4.28 21.63 1.95
CA GLN A 160 -3.30 22.56 1.39
C GLN A 160 -2.02 21.84 0.92
N ASP A 161 -1.58 20.82 1.66
CA ASP A 161 -0.30 20.15 1.45
C ASP A 161 -0.42 18.76 0.79
N ILE A 162 -1.65 18.30 0.53
CA ILE A 162 -1.88 16.93 0.07
C ILE A 162 -1.08 16.60 -1.18
N ARG A 163 -0.98 17.54 -2.14
CA ARG A 163 -0.22 17.35 -3.39
C ARG A 163 1.28 17.23 -3.17
N GLN A 164 1.81 17.83 -2.11
CA GLN A 164 3.24 17.72 -1.77
C GLN A 164 3.52 16.45 -0.96
N LYS A 165 2.62 16.09 -0.04
CA LYS A 165 2.80 14.95 0.86
C LYS A 165 2.46 13.61 0.20
N LEU A 166 1.44 13.60 -0.68
CA LEU A 166 1.01 12.40 -1.37
C LEU A 166 1.64 12.33 -2.77
N GLN A 167 2.83 11.74 -2.84
CA GLN A 167 3.58 11.56 -4.09
C GLN A 167 3.88 10.07 -4.31
N PHE A 168 3.64 9.60 -5.54
CA PHE A 168 3.81 8.20 -5.94
C PHE A 168 4.85 8.00 -7.04
N ASN A 169 5.77 8.95 -7.23
CA ASN A 169 6.72 8.94 -8.35
C ASN A 169 7.54 7.66 -8.44
N SER A 170 8.02 7.14 -7.31
CA SER A 170 8.80 5.89 -7.27
C SER A 170 7.93 4.68 -7.65
N GLN A 171 6.70 4.61 -7.14
CA GLN A 171 5.76 3.53 -7.42
C GLN A 171 5.32 3.55 -8.90
N VAL A 172 5.05 4.74 -9.44
CA VAL A 172 4.75 4.91 -10.88
C VAL A 172 5.93 4.48 -11.74
N ALA A 173 7.17 4.83 -11.36
CA ALA A 173 8.36 4.41 -12.11
C ALA A 173 8.51 2.88 -12.13
N ILE A 174 8.28 2.21 -11.00
CA ILE A 174 8.30 0.76 -10.90
C ILE A 174 7.20 0.14 -11.76
N LEU A 175 5.94 0.58 -11.62
CA LEU A 175 4.84 0.07 -12.44
C LEU A 175 5.12 0.23 -13.94
N ARG A 176 5.65 1.38 -14.35
CA ARG A 176 6.00 1.63 -15.76
C ARG A 176 7.11 0.74 -16.28
N GLN A 177 8.05 0.36 -15.44
CA GLN A 177 9.13 -0.56 -15.81
C GLN A 177 8.58 -1.94 -16.20
N TYR A 178 7.51 -2.41 -15.53
CA TYR A 178 6.93 -3.73 -15.73
C TYR A 178 5.75 -3.73 -16.71
N PHE A 179 4.91 -2.70 -16.68
CA PHE A 179 3.64 -2.63 -17.40
C PHE A 179 3.60 -1.55 -18.50
N GLY A 180 4.71 -0.83 -18.72
CA GLY A 180 4.79 0.17 -19.77
C GLY A 180 4.32 1.56 -19.34
N HIS A 181 4.39 2.51 -20.27
CA HIS A 181 4.17 3.94 -20.01
C HIS A 181 2.74 4.31 -19.63
N GLU A 182 1.78 3.45 -19.93
CA GLU A 182 0.37 3.66 -19.59
C GLU A 182 0.07 3.43 -18.11
N ALA A 183 0.97 2.73 -17.39
CA ALA A 183 0.84 2.55 -15.96
C ALA A 183 0.94 3.88 -15.22
N SER A 184 0.01 4.09 -14.28
CA SER A 184 -0.11 5.36 -13.57
C SER A 184 -0.70 5.19 -12.17
N ILE A 185 -0.36 6.12 -11.28
CA ILE A 185 -1.03 6.32 -10.01
C ILE A 185 -1.40 7.78 -9.93
N HIS A 186 -2.67 8.06 -9.81
CA HIS A 186 -3.22 9.40 -9.69
C HIS A 186 -4.08 9.51 -8.45
N PHE A 187 -4.19 10.70 -7.90
CA PHE A 187 -5.19 10.98 -6.89
C PHE A 187 -5.93 12.27 -7.21
N GLU A 188 -7.17 12.32 -6.79
CA GLU A 188 -8.05 13.47 -6.92
C GLU A 188 -8.76 13.71 -5.59
N LEU A 189 -8.84 14.98 -5.20
CA LEU A 189 -9.59 15.42 -4.03
C LEU A 189 -10.76 16.29 -4.52
N SER A 190 -11.96 15.73 -4.47
CA SER A 190 -13.20 16.40 -4.86
C SER A 190 -14.07 16.64 -3.62
N GLY A 191 -14.12 17.88 -3.17
CA GLY A 191 -14.70 18.18 -1.85
C GLY A 191 -13.97 17.42 -0.75
N HIS A 192 -14.68 16.60 0.00
CA HIS A 192 -14.13 15.76 1.07
C HIS A 192 -13.74 14.36 0.61
N LEU A 193 -14.05 13.96 -0.62
CA LEU A 193 -13.72 12.65 -1.15
C LEU A 193 -12.33 12.67 -1.79
N LEU A 194 -11.42 11.88 -1.24
CA LEU A 194 -10.13 11.56 -1.83
C LEU A 194 -10.21 10.22 -2.53
N VAL A 195 -9.92 10.21 -3.84
CA VAL A 195 -9.82 9.00 -4.65
C VAL A 195 -8.38 8.85 -5.12
N THR A 196 -7.74 7.74 -4.81
CA THR A 196 -6.44 7.37 -5.37
C THR A 196 -6.64 6.18 -6.30
N GLN A 197 -6.20 6.31 -7.54
CA GLN A 197 -6.39 5.32 -8.58
C GLN A 197 -5.04 4.80 -9.08
N ILE A 198 -4.88 3.47 -9.08
CA ILE A 198 -3.79 2.75 -9.73
C ILE A 198 -4.34 2.15 -11.01
N ARG A 199 -3.67 2.39 -12.14
CA ARG A 199 -4.03 1.82 -13.45
C ARG A 199 -2.80 1.26 -14.13
N TYR A 200 -2.93 0.06 -14.71
CA TYR A 200 -1.88 -0.56 -15.52
C TYR A 200 -2.50 -1.57 -16.50
N PRO A 201 -1.91 -1.75 -17.70
CA PRO A 201 -2.37 -2.77 -18.64
C PRO A 201 -2.14 -4.18 -18.06
N LEU A 202 -3.13 -5.05 -18.22
CA LEU A 202 -2.97 -6.47 -17.94
C LEU A 202 -2.07 -7.09 -19.01
N LYS A 203 -1.16 -7.96 -18.60
CA LYS A 203 -0.37 -8.75 -19.55
C LYS A 203 -1.21 -9.93 -20.01
N ASP A 204 -1.17 -10.24 -21.30
CA ASP A 204 -1.75 -11.48 -21.81
C ASP A 204 -1.08 -12.67 -21.09
N VAL A 205 -1.85 -13.40 -20.29
CA VAL A 205 -1.39 -14.63 -19.58
C VAL A 205 -0.99 -15.73 -20.58
N ALA A 206 -1.29 -15.57 -21.87
CA ALA A 206 -0.98 -16.52 -22.94
C ALA A 206 0.48 -16.49 -23.45
N ALA A 207 1.38 -15.71 -22.83
CA ALA A 207 2.76 -15.53 -23.27
C ALA A 207 3.82 -16.26 -22.42
N PHE A 208 3.42 -17.28 -21.62
CA PHE A 208 4.36 -18.12 -20.87
C PHE A 208 4.26 -19.58 -21.26
#